data_942bb4bdb3a7e413e4bc73a52fb467a3
#
_entry.id   942bb4bdb3a7e413e4bc73a52fb467a3
#
_cell.length_a   1.000
_cell.length_b   1.000
_cell.length_c   1.000
_cell.angle_alpha   90.00
_cell.angle_beta   90.00
_cell.angle_gamma   90.00
#
_symmetry.space_group_name_H-M   'P 1'
#
loop_
_entity.id
_entity.type
_entity.pdbx_description
1 polymer ?
#
loop_
_entity_poly.entity_id
_entity_poly.type
_entity_poly.pdbx_seq_one_letter_code
_entity_poly.pdbx_strand_id
1 'polypeptide(L)'
;MESASALCKRCGLGEIKGSIEPVSGGLMHKMYKVQTESGTYALKSLNPEIMKRPGVMENYAVAEDLEQILEENGLPIVPALTFDGKKMLSLEGRYFYLYRWQEGRITDPHAISPEQCYTAGEILGRMHGIDAQNVAPEEPENSEVDFREFMKIAEEKESTIALCLKENLELLETAQEELNRARESLPAMRAIDNGDMDPKNVMWYDGEAHVIDLECLSRGNPIATVLDLALQWSGTVEKNFLHGNLESFFNGYLHAYDNGFRSYEDLFGIAYSWVGWLEYNLRRVLGLESSREEEIHLGEAEVRNTIGRIKYLHDIEEEVRKVLEKLPAPDPSRYMTHDDRLCYIDLIFEGELSDIPQYALPEGYRFVHYRSGDEMAWIDIEFSAGEVLNKEHGETCWARYYGGREAELPGRMVFIENEAGEKIATATAFYDIHGNADPTEGQLHWVAIKKEEQGKGLSKPLITNVLHVMKDLGYTRTKIHTQTNTWLACKVYTDLGFSPEKENFLKNRAGWKMAGLLTGKEYICR
;
A
#
# COMPACT_ATOMS: atom_id res chain seq x y z
N MET A 1 28.76 -14.22 27.26
CA MET A 1 29.32 -15.55 26.88
C MET A 1 28.57 -16.70 27.55
N GLU A 2 28.38 -16.68 28.87
CA GLU A 2 27.66 -17.74 29.59
C GLU A 2 26.21 -17.93 29.12
N SER A 3 25.49 -16.84 28.93
CA SER A 3 24.10 -16.89 28.44
C SER A 3 23.96 -17.49 27.04
N ALA A 4 24.91 -17.23 26.11
CA ALA A 4 24.89 -17.81 24.77
C ALA A 4 25.12 -19.31 24.80
N SER A 5 26.09 -19.80 25.63
CA SER A 5 26.36 -21.23 25.81
C SER A 5 25.16 -21.96 26.42
N ALA A 6 24.55 -21.37 27.46
CA ALA A 6 23.35 -21.92 28.08
C ALA A 6 22.16 -21.98 27.10
N LEU A 7 22.02 -20.98 26.24
CA LEU A 7 20.96 -20.91 25.22
C LEU A 7 21.16 -22.02 24.16
N CYS A 8 22.37 -22.16 23.61
CA CYS A 8 22.68 -23.20 22.61
C CYS A 8 22.42 -24.60 23.15
N LYS A 9 22.80 -24.87 24.40
CA LYS A 9 22.55 -26.15 25.06
C LYS A 9 21.04 -26.40 25.22
N ARG A 10 20.28 -25.39 25.68
CA ARG A 10 18.83 -25.51 25.85
C ARG A 10 18.12 -25.77 24.52
N CYS A 11 18.63 -25.19 23.44
CA CYS A 11 18.10 -25.37 22.07
C CYS A 11 18.58 -26.68 21.41
N GLY A 12 19.33 -27.54 22.11
CA GLY A 12 19.81 -28.80 21.54
C GLY A 12 20.92 -28.65 20.49
N LEU A 13 21.57 -27.48 20.40
CA LEU A 13 22.61 -27.19 19.41
C LEU A 13 24.01 -27.67 19.85
N GLY A 14 24.13 -28.21 21.07
CA GLY A 14 25.38 -28.69 21.63
C GLY A 14 26.24 -27.58 22.24
N GLU A 15 27.51 -27.89 22.48
CA GLU A 15 28.46 -26.94 23.05
C GLU A 15 29.03 -26.01 21.99
N ILE A 16 29.33 -24.77 22.41
CA ILE A 16 30.00 -23.80 21.52
C ILE A 16 31.46 -24.24 21.32
N LYS A 17 31.85 -24.28 20.04
CA LYS A 17 33.22 -24.55 19.60
C LYS A 17 33.92 -23.24 19.29
N GLY A 18 34.98 -22.93 20.01
CA GLY A 18 35.78 -21.72 19.79
C GLY A 18 35.23 -20.46 20.46
N SER A 19 35.47 -19.30 19.83
CA SER A 19 35.06 -17.99 20.32
C SER A 19 33.71 -17.60 19.75
N ILE A 20 32.93 -16.82 20.50
CA ILE A 20 31.77 -16.11 20.02
C ILE A 20 32.27 -14.82 19.34
N GLU A 21 32.01 -14.69 18.05
CA GLU A 21 32.51 -13.57 17.26
C GLU A 21 31.40 -12.50 17.12
N PRO A 22 31.63 -11.24 17.54
CA PRO A 22 30.67 -10.19 17.29
C PRO A 22 30.60 -9.92 15.78
N VAL A 23 29.40 -9.77 15.25
CA VAL A 23 29.13 -9.38 13.87
C VAL A 23 28.76 -7.90 13.85
N SER A 24 29.46 -7.12 13.03
CA SER A 24 29.18 -5.69 12.85
C SER A 24 27.94 -5.50 11.97
N GLY A 25 27.13 -4.46 12.25
CA GLY A 25 26.03 -4.04 11.38
C GLY A 25 24.71 -3.73 12.09
N GLY A 26 24.50 -4.13 13.33
CA GLY A 26 23.26 -3.79 14.07
C GLY A 26 23.42 -2.52 14.89
N LEU A 27 22.67 -1.45 14.54
CA LEU A 27 22.61 -0.21 15.33
C LEU A 27 21.81 -0.38 16.64
N MET A 28 20.85 -1.30 16.64
CA MET A 28 19.87 -1.46 17.71
C MET A 28 20.11 -2.69 18.57
N HIS A 29 20.52 -3.82 17.98
CA HIS A 29 20.70 -5.11 18.62
C HIS A 29 22.14 -5.61 18.46
N LYS A 30 22.53 -6.61 19.25
CA LYS A 30 23.88 -7.19 19.16
C LYS A 30 23.82 -8.53 18.45
N MET A 31 24.61 -8.67 17.40
CA MET A 31 24.74 -9.91 16.63
C MET A 31 26.04 -10.63 16.91
N TYR A 32 25.97 -11.95 16.95
CA TYR A 32 27.16 -12.81 17.18
C TYR A 32 27.13 -14.01 16.25
N LYS A 33 28.27 -14.34 15.67
CA LYS A 33 28.49 -15.64 15.02
C LYS A 33 28.86 -16.66 16.08
N VAL A 34 28.14 -17.77 16.12
CA VAL A 34 28.34 -18.85 17.10
C VAL A 34 28.49 -20.17 16.35
N GLN A 35 29.62 -20.83 16.55
CA GLN A 35 29.84 -22.16 16.02
C GLN A 35 29.60 -23.20 17.15
N THR A 36 28.73 -24.18 16.87
CA THR A 36 28.39 -25.26 17.80
C THR A 36 28.72 -26.64 17.23
N GLU A 37 28.37 -27.69 17.95
CA GLU A 37 28.50 -29.07 17.47
C GLU A 37 27.60 -29.37 16.28
N SER A 38 26.40 -28.75 16.22
CA SER A 38 25.39 -28.97 15.18
C SER A 38 25.46 -27.99 14.01
N GLY A 39 26.35 -26.98 14.03
CA GLY A 39 26.53 -26.05 12.92
C GLY A 39 26.94 -24.65 13.34
N THR A 40 26.84 -23.73 12.39
CA THR A 40 27.11 -22.29 12.59
C THR A 40 25.80 -21.51 12.60
N TYR A 41 25.67 -20.60 13.53
CA TYR A 41 24.44 -19.81 13.78
C TYR A 41 24.77 -18.35 13.97
N ALA A 42 23.77 -17.49 13.64
CA ALA A 42 23.74 -16.11 14.06
C ALA A 42 22.84 -15.98 15.29
N LEU A 43 23.41 -15.45 16.38
CA LEU A 43 22.69 -15.15 17.61
C LEU A 43 22.44 -13.65 17.71
N LYS A 44 21.20 -13.24 17.67
CA LYS A 44 20.75 -11.87 17.90
C LYS A 44 20.35 -11.70 19.35
N SER A 45 20.97 -10.78 20.07
CA SER A 45 20.61 -10.38 21.43
C SER A 45 19.85 -9.05 21.37
N LEU A 46 18.57 -9.09 21.72
CA LEU A 46 17.71 -7.91 21.67
C LEU A 46 18.13 -6.88 22.70
N ASN A 47 18.02 -5.60 22.35
CA ASN A 47 18.34 -4.49 23.24
C ASN A 47 17.31 -4.40 24.38
N PRO A 48 17.72 -4.51 25.65
CA PRO A 48 16.78 -4.48 26.78
C PRO A 48 15.97 -3.19 26.89
N GLU A 49 16.47 -2.07 26.38
CA GLU A 49 15.72 -0.79 26.42
C GLU A 49 14.57 -0.80 25.41
N ILE A 50 14.78 -1.38 24.23
CA ILE A 50 13.73 -1.57 23.23
C ILE A 50 12.65 -2.51 23.76
N MET A 51 13.06 -3.60 24.42
CA MET A 51 12.14 -4.59 24.97
C MET A 51 11.25 -4.08 26.11
N LYS A 52 11.49 -2.87 26.61
CA LYS A 52 10.62 -2.20 27.61
C LYS A 52 9.53 -1.34 26.99
N ARG A 53 9.56 -1.11 25.67
CA ARG A 53 8.57 -0.25 25.00
C ARG A 53 7.18 -0.89 25.04
N PRO A 54 6.13 -0.08 25.23
CA PRO A 54 4.75 -0.58 25.12
C PRO A 54 4.50 -1.23 23.74
N GLY A 55 3.77 -2.34 23.70
CA GLY A 55 3.38 -3.02 22.47
C GLY A 55 4.49 -3.81 21.77
N VAL A 56 5.75 -3.75 22.25
CA VAL A 56 6.90 -4.37 21.55
C VAL A 56 6.74 -5.89 21.39
N MET A 57 6.20 -6.58 22.37
CA MET A 57 6.02 -8.04 22.32
C MET A 57 4.94 -8.44 21.31
N GLU A 58 3.88 -7.64 21.20
CA GLU A 58 2.82 -7.79 20.21
C GLU A 58 3.37 -7.58 18.80
N ASN A 59 4.21 -6.57 18.59
CA ASN A 59 4.83 -6.31 17.29
C ASN A 59 5.75 -7.46 16.87
N TYR A 60 6.57 -8.00 17.80
CA TYR A 60 7.39 -9.17 17.49
C TYR A 60 6.55 -10.42 17.18
N ALA A 61 5.43 -10.63 17.88
CA ALA A 61 4.54 -11.74 17.59
C ALA A 61 3.93 -11.63 16.18
N VAL A 62 3.49 -10.42 15.78
CA VAL A 62 3.01 -10.16 14.40
C VAL A 62 4.12 -10.42 13.38
N ALA A 63 5.34 -9.95 13.64
CA ALA A 63 6.47 -10.17 12.73
C ALA A 63 6.81 -11.66 12.59
N GLU A 64 6.77 -12.46 13.68
CA GLU A 64 7.00 -13.92 13.64
C GLU A 64 5.94 -14.65 12.82
N ASP A 65 4.65 -14.27 12.95
CA ASP A 65 3.55 -14.85 12.17
C ASP A 65 3.70 -14.52 10.68
N LEU A 66 4.07 -13.28 10.35
CA LEU A 66 4.29 -12.86 8.95
C LEU A 66 5.54 -13.53 8.37
N GLU A 67 6.62 -13.66 9.13
CA GLU A 67 7.82 -14.38 8.72
C GLU A 67 7.49 -15.83 8.32
N GLN A 68 6.63 -16.50 9.09
CA GLN A 68 6.20 -17.85 8.75
C GLN A 68 5.43 -17.89 7.42
N ILE A 69 4.53 -16.92 7.19
CA ILE A 69 3.79 -16.81 5.93
C ILE A 69 4.75 -16.61 4.76
N LEU A 70 5.78 -15.76 4.90
CA LEU A 70 6.78 -15.56 3.86
C LEU A 70 7.59 -16.83 3.57
N GLU A 71 7.97 -17.58 4.61
CA GLU A 71 8.68 -18.85 4.48
C GLU A 71 7.82 -19.89 3.75
N GLU A 72 6.55 -20.05 4.11
CA GLU A 72 5.60 -20.95 3.47
C GLU A 72 5.35 -20.61 1.99
N ASN A 73 5.46 -19.33 1.63
CA ASN A 73 5.33 -18.85 0.24
C ASN A 73 6.67 -18.84 -0.53
N GLY A 74 7.74 -19.37 0.06
CA GLY A 74 9.03 -19.52 -0.62
C GLY A 74 9.73 -18.21 -0.95
N LEU A 75 9.59 -17.18 -0.11
CA LEU A 75 10.37 -15.96 -0.23
C LEU A 75 11.82 -16.23 0.19
N PRO A 76 12.81 -15.59 -0.45
CA PRO A 76 14.21 -15.77 -0.14
C PRO A 76 14.60 -15.01 1.15
N ILE A 77 14.09 -15.48 2.28
CA ILE A 77 14.32 -14.93 3.61
C ILE A 77 15.23 -15.83 4.45
N VAL A 78 15.85 -15.27 5.48
CA VAL A 78 16.57 -16.00 6.50
C VAL A 78 15.74 -16.00 7.80
N PRO A 79 14.85 -17.00 7.99
CA PRO A 79 13.93 -17.00 9.12
C PRO A 79 14.61 -17.35 10.43
N ALA A 80 14.06 -16.87 11.53
CA ALA A 80 14.47 -17.28 12.87
C ALA A 80 14.12 -18.74 13.13
N LEU A 81 15.01 -19.46 13.81
CA LEU A 81 14.80 -20.86 14.17
C LEU A 81 13.77 -21.00 15.28
N THR A 82 12.90 -21.98 15.13
CA THR A 82 11.86 -22.31 16.12
C THR A 82 12.34 -23.41 17.08
N PHE A 83 12.18 -23.16 18.38
CA PHE A 83 12.49 -24.10 19.44
C PHE A 83 11.29 -24.22 20.38
N ASP A 84 10.80 -25.42 20.61
CA ASP A 84 9.58 -25.69 21.41
C ASP A 84 8.38 -24.80 20.99
N GLY A 85 8.22 -24.59 19.68
CA GLY A 85 7.13 -23.78 19.09
C GLY A 85 7.29 -22.27 19.25
N LYS A 86 8.50 -21.77 19.61
CA LYS A 86 8.79 -20.34 19.76
C LYS A 86 10.04 -19.94 18.97
N LYS A 87 9.98 -18.80 18.30
CA LYS A 87 11.14 -18.17 17.65
C LYS A 87 11.91 -17.30 18.65
N MET A 88 11.21 -16.43 19.38
CA MET A 88 11.83 -15.62 20.44
C MET A 88 12.18 -16.46 21.66
N LEU A 89 13.44 -16.45 22.03
CA LEU A 89 13.99 -17.16 23.18
C LEU A 89 14.22 -16.19 24.33
N SER A 90 13.95 -16.62 25.56
CA SER A 90 14.24 -15.83 26.76
C SER A 90 15.18 -16.57 27.71
N LEU A 91 16.16 -15.86 28.23
CA LEU A 91 17.08 -16.36 29.25
C LEU A 91 17.49 -15.22 30.19
N GLU A 92 17.31 -15.40 31.51
CA GLU A 92 17.69 -14.43 32.54
C GLU A 92 17.14 -13.01 32.28
N GLY A 93 15.89 -12.92 31.79
CA GLY A 93 15.25 -11.63 31.49
C GLY A 93 15.74 -10.93 30.23
N ARG A 94 16.52 -11.62 29.40
CA ARG A 94 16.95 -11.15 28.08
C ARG A 94 16.26 -11.96 27.00
N TYR A 95 16.15 -11.35 25.81
CA TYR A 95 15.51 -11.96 24.65
C TYR A 95 16.48 -12.15 23.52
N PHE A 96 16.32 -13.24 22.76
CA PHE A 96 17.24 -13.65 21.72
C PHE A 96 16.50 -14.28 20.55
N TYR A 97 17.08 -14.13 19.35
CA TYR A 97 16.78 -14.95 18.18
C TYR A 97 18.00 -15.74 17.74
N LEU A 98 17.78 -16.91 17.17
CA LEU A 98 18.79 -17.74 16.54
C LEU A 98 18.41 -17.95 15.08
N TYR A 99 19.38 -17.76 14.19
CA TYR A 99 19.26 -17.98 12.75
C TYR A 99 20.31 -19.00 12.31
N ARG A 100 20.06 -19.76 11.23
CA ARG A 100 21.14 -20.43 10.54
C ARG A 100 22.11 -19.39 10.01
N TRP A 101 23.42 -19.66 10.12
CA TRP A 101 24.41 -18.75 9.57
C TRP A 101 24.23 -18.70 8.05
N GLN A 102 23.95 -17.53 7.50
CA GLN A 102 23.87 -17.29 6.06
C GLN A 102 25.24 -16.82 5.58
N GLU A 103 25.83 -17.54 4.65
CA GLU A 103 27.04 -17.07 3.95
C GLU A 103 26.63 -15.98 2.94
N GLY A 104 27.56 -15.06 2.68
CA GLY A 104 27.31 -13.98 1.73
C GLY A 104 27.82 -12.63 2.22
N ARG A 105 27.45 -11.60 1.48
CA ARG A 105 27.79 -10.21 1.80
C ARG A 105 26.53 -9.36 1.64
N ILE A 106 26.34 -8.39 2.53
CA ILE A 106 25.31 -7.37 2.36
C ILE A 106 25.60 -6.51 1.11
N THR A 107 24.58 -5.89 0.58
CA THR A 107 24.74 -4.94 -0.54
C THR A 107 25.65 -3.79 -0.11
N ASP A 108 26.67 -3.50 -0.92
CA ASP A 108 27.50 -2.30 -0.72
C ASP A 108 26.69 -1.06 -1.12
N PRO A 109 26.36 -0.14 -0.19
CA PRO A 109 25.53 1.01 -0.48
C PRO A 109 26.15 2.00 -1.48
N HIS A 110 27.48 1.92 -1.69
CA HIS A 110 28.18 2.73 -2.68
C HIS A 110 28.27 2.08 -4.07
N ALA A 111 27.86 0.81 -4.20
CA ALA A 111 28.01 0.03 -5.43
C ALA A 111 26.76 -0.82 -5.73
N ILE A 112 25.57 -0.26 -5.52
CA ILE A 112 24.29 -0.93 -5.82
C ILE A 112 24.14 -1.02 -7.35
N SER A 113 23.94 -2.25 -7.86
CA SER A 113 23.73 -2.46 -9.29
C SER A 113 22.23 -2.44 -9.67
N PRO A 114 21.90 -2.13 -10.93
CA PRO A 114 20.52 -2.24 -11.42
C PRO A 114 19.92 -3.66 -11.27
N GLU A 115 20.72 -4.71 -11.43
CA GLU A 115 20.29 -6.09 -11.24
C GLU A 115 19.89 -6.37 -9.78
N GLN A 116 20.66 -5.85 -8.84
CA GLN A 116 20.32 -5.95 -7.41
C GLN A 116 19.02 -5.19 -7.09
N CYS A 117 18.83 -4.01 -7.68
CA CYS A 117 17.60 -3.24 -7.53
C CYS A 117 16.39 -3.97 -8.11
N TYR A 118 16.52 -4.58 -9.30
CA TYR A 118 15.47 -5.39 -9.91
C TYR A 118 15.06 -6.54 -8.99
N THR A 119 16.05 -7.30 -8.50
CA THR A 119 15.79 -8.45 -7.62
C THR A 119 15.15 -8.04 -6.30
N ALA A 120 15.61 -6.95 -5.68
CA ALA A 120 15.01 -6.42 -4.46
C ALA A 120 13.56 -5.97 -4.70
N GLY A 121 13.30 -5.26 -5.80
CA GLY A 121 11.95 -4.89 -6.21
C GLY A 121 11.05 -6.10 -6.45
N GLU A 122 11.54 -7.14 -7.14
CA GLU A 122 10.80 -8.39 -7.37
C GLU A 122 10.47 -9.12 -6.06
N ILE A 123 11.40 -9.20 -5.12
CA ILE A 123 11.16 -9.81 -3.80
C ILE A 123 10.07 -9.03 -3.04
N LEU A 124 10.16 -7.70 -3.00
CA LEU A 124 9.13 -6.86 -2.38
C LEU A 124 7.77 -7.05 -3.07
N GLY A 125 7.76 -7.08 -4.40
CA GLY A 125 6.53 -7.31 -5.18
C GLY A 125 5.90 -8.68 -4.86
N ARG A 126 6.68 -9.74 -4.78
CA ARG A 126 6.21 -11.07 -4.35
C ARG A 126 5.66 -11.05 -2.93
N MET A 127 6.29 -10.31 -2.01
CA MET A 127 5.80 -10.14 -0.64
C MET A 127 4.46 -9.44 -0.62
N HIS A 128 4.30 -8.32 -1.33
CA HIS A 128 3.04 -7.57 -1.42
C HIS A 128 1.93 -8.33 -2.15
N GLY A 129 2.29 -9.26 -3.04
CA GLY A 129 1.34 -10.11 -3.77
C GLY A 129 0.76 -11.27 -2.94
N ILE A 130 1.28 -11.54 -1.75
CA ILE A 130 0.71 -12.54 -0.85
C ILE A 130 -0.60 -11.99 -0.28
N ASP A 131 -1.68 -12.77 -0.44
CA ASP A 131 -3.00 -12.40 0.07
C ASP A 131 -2.96 -12.25 1.60
N ALA A 132 -3.04 -11.02 2.05
CA ALA A 132 -3.07 -10.64 3.46
C ALA A 132 -4.52 -10.61 4.00
N GLN A 133 -5.37 -11.57 3.60
CA GLN A 133 -6.81 -11.62 3.92
C GLN A 133 -7.16 -11.10 5.32
N ASN A 134 -8.23 -10.31 5.40
CA ASN A 134 -8.93 -9.85 6.59
C ASN A 134 -8.22 -8.77 7.45
N VAL A 135 -7.45 -7.89 6.86
CA VAL A 135 -6.90 -6.75 7.59
C VAL A 135 -7.57 -5.47 7.15
N ALA A 136 -8.20 -4.78 8.08
CA ALA A 136 -8.72 -3.43 7.83
C ALA A 136 -7.59 -2.51 7.37
N PRO A 137 -7.81 -1.60 6.42
CA PRO A 137 -6.82 -0.59 6.08
C PRO A 137 -6.45 0.23 7.33
N GLU A 138 -5.18 0.55 7.51
CA GLU A 138 -4.77 1.53 8.51
C GLU A 138 -5.14 2.92 8.03
N GLU A 139 -5.61 3.74 8.95
CA GLU A 139 -5.65 5.17 8.69
C GLU A 139 -4.21 5.71 8.69
N PRO A 140 -3.86 6.62 7.77
CA PRO A 140 -2.52 7.18 7.73
C PRO A 140 -2.23 7.93 9.04
N GLU A 141 -1.16 7.54 9.73
CA GLU A 141 -0.68 8.29 10.88
C GLU A 141 0.12 9.50 10.39
N ASN A 142 -0.37 10.70 10.70
CA ASN A 142 0.37 11.92 10.44
C ASN A 142 1.58 12.04 11.36
N SER A 143 2.64 12.63 10.85
CA SER A 143 3.80 13.01 11.66
C SER A 143 3.52 14.35 12.34
N GLU A 144 3.71 14.42 13.65
CA GLU A 144 3.46 15.63 14.47
C GLU A 144 4.72 16.02 15.27
N VAL A 145 5.87 16.06 14.59
CA VAL A 145 7.13 16.44 15.23
C VAL A 145 7.18 17.96 15.40
N ASP A 146 7.30 18.42 16.64
CA ASP A 146 7.52 19.85 16.95
C ASP A 146 9.01 20.19 16.89
N PHE A 147 9.50 20.49 15.70
CA PHE A 147 10.90 20.87 15.47
C PHE A 147 11.28 22.16 16.18
N ARG A 148 10.33 23.08 16.44
CA ARG A 148 10.58 24.32 17.18
C ARG A 148 10.83 24.03 18.64
N GLU A 149 10.08 23.13 19.25
CA GLU A 149 10.30 22.73 20.65
C GLU A 149 11.63 21.97 20.77
N PHE A 150 11.97 21.06 19.83
CA PHE A 150 13.28 20.39 19.83
C PHE A 150 14.43 21.38 19.69
N MET A 151 14.30 22.39 18.84
CA MET A 151 15.30 23.46 18.68
C MET A 151 15.49 24.23 19.98
N LYS A 152 14.40 24.62 20.65
CA LYS A 152 14.44 25.32 21.93
C LYS A 152 15.12 24.49 23.02
N ILE A 153 14.77 23.19 23.14
CA ILE A 153 15.43 22.29 24.09
C ILE A 153 16.93 22.16 23.77
N ALA A 154 17.29 22.09 22.49
CA ALA A 154 18.68 22.03 22.07
C ALA A 154 19.47 23.30 22.42
N GLU A 155 18.87 24.50 22.29
CA GLU A 155 19.46 25.77 22.69
C GLU A 155 19.61 25.85 24.24
N GLU A 156 18.57 25.47 24.98
CA GLU A 156 18.61 25.46 26.46
C GLU A 156 19.67 24.49 27.04
N LYS A 157 19.92 23.38 26.35
CA LYS A 157 20.94 22.38 26.71
C LYS A 157 22.33 22.68 26.14
N GLU A 158 22.50 23.79 25.44
CA GLU A 158 23.73 24.12 24.69
C GLU A 158 24.21 22.97 23.79
N SER A 159 23.26 22.25 23.17
CA SER A 159 23.55 21.08 22.35
C SER A 159 24.19 21.47 21.03
N THR A 160 25.13 20.65 20.56
CA THR A 160 25.85 20.84 19.30
C THR A 160 24.94 20.79 18.06
N ILE A 161 23.70 20.27 18.19
CA ILE A 161 22.72 20.20 17.10
C ILE A 161 21.85 21.46 16.98
N ALA A 162 21.87 22.38 17.96
CA ALA A 162 20.98 23.55 17.99
C ALA A 162 21.11 24.40 16.72
N LEU A 163 22.35 24.69 16.28
CA LEU A 163 22.60 25.44 15.07
C LEU A 163 22.11 24.70 13.81
N CYS A 164 22.36 23.40 13.75
CA CYS A 164 21.93 22.54 12.63
C CYS A 164 20.40 22.53 12.48
N LEU A 165 19.66 22.42 13.60
CA LEU A 165 18.20 22.51 13.59
C LEU A 165 17.71 23.87 13.13
N LYS A 166 18.32 24.95 13.66
CA LYS A 166 17.94 26.33 13.31
C LYS A 166 18.11 26.62 11.82
N GLU A 167 19.23 26.19 11.24
CA GLU A 167 19.54 26.42 9.81
C GLU A 167 18.62 25.62 8.86
N ASN A 168 18.00 24.53 9.34
CA ASN A 168 17.16 23.64 8.54
C ASN A 168 15.70 23.59 8.96
N LEU A 169 15.26 24.45 9.89
CA LEU A 169 13.92 24.39 10.48
C LEU A 169 12.81 24.45 9.44
N GLU A 170 12.86 25.42 8.53
CA GLU A 170 11.86 25.57 7.47
C GLU A 170 11.81 24.36 6.55
N LEU A 171 12.95 23.79 6.17
CA LEU A 171 13.03 22.56 5.38
C LEU A 171 12.36 21.38 6.11
N LEU A 172 12.62 21.21 7.40
CA LEU A 172 12.08 20.11 8.18
C LEU A 172 10.56 20.21 8.36
N GLU A 173 10.05 21.42 8.61
CA GLU A 173 8.61 21.68 8.68
C GLU A 173 7.94 21.40 7.32
N THR A 174 8.51 21.88 6.22
CA THR A 174 8.01 21.62 4.85
C THR A 174 8.03 20.12 4.54
N ALA A 175 9.12 19.42 4.84
CA ALA A 175 9.23 17.99 4.60
C ALA A 175 8.15 17.18 5.36
N GLN A 176 7.87 17.57 6.61
CA GLN A 176 6.79 16.95 7.39
C GLN A 176 5.40 17.23 6.79
N GLU A 177 5.13 18.46 6.36
CA GLU A 177 3.88 18.81 5.71
C GLU A 177 3.67 18.03 4.39
N GLU A 178 4.71 17.89 3.59
CA GLU A 178 4.66 17.11 2.35
C GLU A 178 4.49 15.62 2.61
N LEU A 179 5.15 15.07 3.63
CA LEU A 179 4.96 13.69 4.07
C LEU A 179 3.51 13.43 4.47
N ASN A 180 2.93 14.30 5.29
CA ASN A 180 1.55 14.15 5.74
C ASN A 180 0.56 14.25 4.57
N ARG A 181 0.76 15.21 3.67
CA ARG A 181 -0.06 15.35 2.45
C ARG A 181 0.02 14.12 1.55
N ALA A 182 1.23 13.56 1.38
CA ALA A 182 1.40 12.35 0.60
C ALA A 182 0.72 11.14 1.26
N ARG A 183 0.81 10.98 2.57
CA ARG A 183 0.12 9.94 3.33
C ARG A 183 -1.39 10.02 3.22
N GLU A 184 -1.96 11.23 3.33
CA GLU A 184 -3.40 11.48 3.16
C GLU A 184 -3.90 11.16 1.74
N SER A 185 -3.00 11.23 0.76
CA SER A 185 -3.29 10.93 -0.65
C SER A 185 -3.11 9.46 -1.02
N LEU A 186 -2.62 8.62 -0.10
CA LEU A 186 -2.45 7.19 -0.36
C LEU A 186 -3.80 6.50 -0.50
N PRO A 187 -3.99 5.66 -1.53
CA PRO A 187 -5.12 4.76 -1.57
C PRO A 187 -5.12 3.82 -0.37
N ALA A 188 -6.31 3.49 0.15
CA ALA A 188 -6.46 2.57 1.28
C ALA A 188 -6.11 1.13 0.85
N MET A 189 -4.88 0.72 1.08
CA MET A 189 -4.35 -0.61 0.76
C MET A 189 -3.53 -1.16 1.92
N ARG A 190 -3.45 -2.49 2.00
CA ARG A 190 -2.55 -3.19 2.91
C ARG A 190 -1.94 -4.41 2.26
N ALA A 191 -0.66 -4.64 2.55
CA ALA A 191 0.07 -5.83 2.17
C ALA A 191 0.99 -6.26 3.33
N ILE A 192 1.54 -7.47 3.24
CA ILE A 192 2.68 -7.85 4.11
C ILE A 192 3.85 -6.96 3.70
N ASP A 193 4.43 -6.28 4.66
CA ASP A 193 5.40 -5.22 4.44
C ASP A 193 6.67 -5.41 5.26
N ASN A 194 7.81 -5.09 4.66
CA ASN A 194 9.09 -4.95 5.36
C ASN A 194 9.74 -3.62 4.96
N GLY A 195 9.36 -2.55 5.62
CA GLY A 195 9.92 -1.22 5.39
C GLY A 195 11.42 -1.09 5.68
N ASP A 196 12.03 -2.12 6.30
CA ASP A 196 13.47 -2.18 6.57
C ASP A 196 14.24 -3.09 5.56
N MET A 197 13.62 -3.45 4.42
CA MET A 197 14.28 -4.21 3.35
C MET A 197 15.20 -3.32 2.49
N ASP A 198 16.01 -2.51 3.14
CA ASP A 198 17.01 -1.66 2.52
C ASP A 198 18.28 -2.45 2.11
N PRO A 199 19.24 -1.84 1.38
CA PRO A 199 20.43 -2.54 0.91
C PRO A 199 21.23 -3.28 1.99
N LYS A 200 21.25 -2.80 3.23
CA LYS A 200 22.01 -3.44 4.33
C LYS A 200 21.34 -4.74 4.82
N ASN A 201 20.06 -4.92 4.57
CA ASN A 201 19.25 -6.06 5.01
C ASN A 201 18.99 -7.09 3.91
N VAL A 202 19.71 -6.99 2.78
CA VAL A 202 19.72 -8.02 1.73
C VAL A 202 21.15 -8.53 1.51
N MET A 203 21.34 -9.83 1.79
CA MET A 203 22.61 -10.52 1.58
C MET A 203 22.65 -11.22 0.22
N TRP A 204 23.83 -11.27 -0.37
CA TRP A 204 24.09 -11.92 -1.66
C TRP A 204 25.09 -13.05 -1.49
N TYR A 205 24.69 -14.22 -1.93
CA TYR A 205 25.53 -15.40 -1.97
C TYR A 205 25.32 -16.15 -3.29
N ASP A 206 26.40 -16.36 -4.04
CA ASP A 206 26.39 -17.03 -5.36
C ASP A 206 25.35 -16.44 -6.37
N GLY A 207 25.14 -15.12 -6.28
CA GLY A 207 24.17 -14.39 -7.13
C GLY A 207 22.74 -14.39 -6.60
N GLU A 208 22.44 -15.13 -5.55
CA GLU A 208 21.11 -15.18 -4.94
C GLU A 208 20.97 -14.18 -3.78
N ALA A 209 19.81 -13.55 -3.70
CA ALA A 209 19.46 -12.60 -2.63
C ALA A 209 18.80 -13.32 -1.46
N HIS A 210 19.14 -12.91 -0.25
CA HIS A 210 18.55 -13.40 1.00
C HIS A 210 18.21 -12.21 1.90
N VAL A 211 16.92 -12.02 2.18
CA VAL A 211 16.46 -10.95 3.08
C VAL A 211 16.70 -11.38 4.53
N ILE A 212 17.37 -10.54 5.29
CA ILE A 212 17.66 -10.71 6.71
C ILE A 212 16.95 -9.65 7.52
N ASP A 213 16.95 -9.80 8.84
CA ASP A 213 16.40 -8.82 9.79
C ASP A 213 14.90 -8.54 9.58
N LEU A 214 14.10 -9.58 9.82
CA LEU A 214 12.66 -9.61 9.57
C LEU A 214 11.80 -9.09 10.75
N GLU A 215 12.42 -8.50 11.77
CA GLU A 215 11.71 -8.06 12.97
C GLU A 215 10.80 -6.85 12.77
N CYS A 216 10.96 -6.15 11.64
CA CYS A 216 10.11 -5.02 11.22
C CYS A 216 8.95 -5.42 10.31
N LEU A 217 8.74 -6.73 10.08
CA LEU A 217 7.60 -7.21 9.32
C LEU A 217 6.29 -6.72 9.94
N SER A 218 5.46 -6.14 9.11
CA SER A 218 4.18 -5.56 9.50
C SER A 218 3.16 -5.67 8.36
N ARG A 219 2.05 -5.00 8.49
CA ARG A 219 1.10 -4.81 7.40
C ARG A 219 1.00 -3.33 7.11
N GLY A 220 1.61 -2.93 6.01
CA GLY A 220 1.73 -1.53 5.59
C GLY A 220 1.05 -1.23 4.26
N ASN A 221 1.13 0.03 3.85
CA ASN A 221 0.65 0.45 2.54
C ASN A 221 1.71 0.15 1.47
N PRO A 222 1.45 -0.76 0.51
CA PRO A 222 2.44 -1.20 -0.47
C PRO A 222 2.92 -0.07 -1.40
N ILE A 223 2.08 0.96 -1.62
CA ILE A 223 2.45 2.11 -2.48
C ILE A 223 3.48 2.99 -1.77
N ALA A 224 3.31 3.23 -0.47
CA ALA A 224 4.28 4.00 0.31
C ALA A 224 5.62 3.26 0.42
N THR A 225 5.57 1.98 0.78
CA THR A 225 6.79 1.19 0.99
C THR A 225 7.61 1.00 -0.27
N VAL A 226 6.97 0.71 -1.40
CA VAL A 226 7.73 0.56 -2.66
C VAL A 226 8.44 1.85 -3.04
N LEU A 227 7.82 3.01 -2.85
CA LEU A 227 8.45 4.30 -3.16
C LEU A 227 9.63 4.58 -2.24
N ASP A 228 9.47 4.38 -0.94
CA ASP A 228 10.53 4.61 0.04
C ASP A 228 11.74 3.68 -0.20
N LEU A 229 11.51 2.38 -0.34
CA LEU A 229 12.58 1.41 -0.60
C LEU A 229 13.23 1.62 -1.97
N ALA A 230 12.46 1.91 -3.01
CA ALA A 230 13.02 2.19 -4.35
C ALA A 230 13.99 3.38 -4.33
N LEU A 231 13.68 4.42 -3.55
CA LEU A 231 14.58 5.56 -3.34
C LEU A 231 15.85 5.14 -2.59
N GLN A 232 15.73 4.34 -1.53
CA GLN A 232 16.89 3.85 -0.79
C GLN A 232 17.79 2.99 -1.69
N TRP A 233 17.24 2.07 -2.44
CA TRP A 233 17.96 1.22 -3.39
C TRP A 233 18.54 2.01 -4.57
N SER A 234 18.00 3.17 -4.88
CA SER A 234 18.57 4.06 -5.92
C SER A 234 19.77 4.89 -5.46
N GLY A 235 20.29 4.65 -4.24
CA GLY A 235 21.50 5.28 -3.71
C GLY A 235 21.27 6.61 -2.98
N THR A 236 20.03 6.98 -2.70
CA THR A 236 19.72 8.25 -2.01
C THR A 236 20.26 8.30 -0.58
N VAL A 237 20.39 7.14 0.09
CA VAL A 237 20.97 7.05 1.44
C VAL A 237 22.41 7.57 1.47
N GLU A 238 23.19 7.27 0.44
CA GLU A 238 24.58 7.74 0.26
C GLU A 238 24.66 9.03 -0.56
N LYS A 239 23.52 9.70 -0.79
CA LYS A 239 23.44 10.95 -1.56
C LYS A 239 24.02 10.84 -2.97
N ASN A 240 23.79 9.70 -3.60
CA ASN A 240 24.23 9.35 -4.94
C ASN A 240 23.08 8.73 -5.73
N PHE A 241 22.11 9.55 -6.11
CA PHE A 241 20.91 9.06 -6.82
C PHE A 241 21.25 8.57 -8.23
N LEU A 242 20.83 7.35 -8.51
CA LEU A 242 21.03 6.67 -9.79
C LEU A 242 19.66 6.36 -10.43
N HIS A 243 19.31 7.06 -11.51
CA HIS A 243 18.05 6.90 -12.25
C HIS A 243 17.79 5.45 -12.65
N GLY A 244 18.79 4.77 -13.24
CA GLY A 244 18.66 3.39 -13.69
C GLY A 244 18.38 2.40 -12.56
N ASN A 245 18.82 2.69 -11.34
CA ASN A 245 18.53 1.88 -10.16
C ASN A 245 17.07 2.04 -9.75
N LEU A 246 16.53 3.28 -9.74
CA LEU A 246 15.13 3.54 -9.46
C LEU A 246 14.21 2.84 -10.48
N GLU A 247 14.51 3.00 -11.77
CA GLU A 247 13.78 2.33 -12.86
C GLU A 247 13.83 0.80 -12.71
N SER A 248 15.01 0.22 -12.43
CA SER A 248 15.19 -1.22 -12.25
C SER A 248 14.40 -1.76 -11.08
N PHE A 249 14.41 -1.07 -9.94
CA PHE A 249 13.64 -1.49 -8.76
C PHE A 249 12.15 -1.55 -9.08
N PHE A 250 11.59 -0.48 -9.67
CA PHE A 250 10.19 -0.47 -10.07
C PHE A 250 9.86 -1.51 -11.14
N ASN A 251 10.76 -1.77 -12.09
CA ASN A 251 10.55 -2.81 -13.09
C ASN A 251 10.45 -4.21 -12.45
N GLY A 252 11.31 -4.54 -11.48
CA GLY A 252 11.24 -5.79 -10.72
C GLY A 252 9.94 -5.87 -9.91
N TYR A 253 9.60 -4.81 -9.21
CA TYR A 253 8.40 -4.74 -8.39
C TYR A 253 7.12 -4.93 -9.23
N LEU A 254 6.94 -4.12 -10.28
CA LEU A 254 5.77 -4.17 -11.14
C LEU A 254 5.66 -5.46 -11.96
N HIS A 255 6.79 -6.15 -12.21
CA HIS A 255 6.79 -7.49 -12.79
C HIS A 255 6.12 -8.50 -11.86
N ALA A 256 6.40 -8.44 -10.56
CA ALA A 256 5.88 -9.37 -9.56
C ALA A 256 4.50 -8.98 -9.02
N TYR A 257 4.28 -7.68 -8.80
CA TYR A 257 3.05 -7.14 -8.24
C TYR A 257 2.69 -5.80 -8.90
N ASP A 258 1.58 -5.78 -9.60
CA ASP A 258 1.07 -4.57 -10.24
C ASP A 258 -0.37 -4.30 -9.82
N ASN A 259 -0.57 -3.23 -9.05
CA ASN A 259 -1.88 -2.75 -8.62
C ASN A 259 -2.44 -1.62 -9.50
N GLY A 260 -1.80 -1.36 -10.64
CA GLY A 260 -2.17 -0.33 -11.59
C GLY A 260 -1.78 1.11 -11.20
N PHE A 261 -1.35 1.36 -9.96
CA PHE A 261 -0.97 2.71 -9.51
C PHE A 261 0.28 3.22 -10.25
N ARG A 262 0.25 4.48 -10.70
CA ARG A 262 1.35 5.10 -11.47
C ARG A 262 1.63 6.57 -11.11
N SER A 263 0.93 7.12 -10.13
CA SER A 263 1.11 8.54 -9.71
C SER A 263 2.10 8.67 -8.56
N TYR A 264 3.21 7.92 -8.63
CA TYR A 264 4.24 7.93 -7.58
C TYR A 264 4.94 9.29 -7.48
N GLU A 265 5.01 10.05 -8.58
CA GLU A 265 5.53 11.42 -8.59
C GLU A 265 4.72 12.35 -7.69
N ASP A 266 3.40 12.16 -7.60
CA ASP A 266 2.53 12.96 -6.71
C ASP A 266 2.72 12.60 -5.22
N LEU A 267 3.29 11.43 -4.95
CA LEU A 267 3.54 10.91 -3.60
C LEU A 267 4.99 11.10 -3.15
N PHE A 268 5.79 11.92 -3.83
CA PHE A 268 7.21 12.10 -3.48
C PHE A 268 7.43 12.43 -2.00
N GLY A 269 6.49 13.11 -1.35
CA GLY A 269 6.55 13.42 0.08
C GLY A 269 6.78 12.19 0.99
N ILE A 270 6.47 10.96 0.53
CA ILE A 270 6.81 9.71 1.25
C ILE A 270 8.32 9.58 1.45
N ALA A 271 9.16 10.12 0.55
CA ALA A 271 10.61 10.15 0.71
C ALA A 271 11.07 10.82 2.02
N TYR A 272 10.23 11.66 2.60
CA TYR A 272 10.50 12.31 3.88
C TYR A 272 10.10 11.47 5.10
N SER A 273 9.82 10.17 4.96
CA SER A 273 9.61 9.20 6.06
C SER A 273 10.72 9.24 7.12
N TRP A 274 11.93 9.69 6.73
CA TRP A 274 13.06 9.96 7.62
C TRP A 274 12.78 10.94 8.75
N VAL A 275 11.69 11.73 8.69
CA VAL A 275 11.23 12.61 9.78
C VAL A 275 11.01 11.83 11.07
N GLY A 276 10.45 10.62 11.01
CA GLY A 276 10.27 9.76 12.19
C GLY A 276 11.61 9.30 12.80
N TRP A 277 12.57 8.91 11.95
CA TRP A 277 13.92 8.55 12.40
C TRP A 277 14.67 9.75 12.97
N LEU A 278 14.46 10.95 12.40
CA LEU A 278 15.00 12.19 12.92
C LEU A 278 14.45 12.50 14.33
N GLU A 279 13.14 12.39 14.53
CA GLU A 279 12.53 12.59 15.84
C GLU A 279 13.14 11.68 16.91
N TYR A 280 13.23 10.38 16.61
CA TYR A 280 13.84 9.41 17.51
C TYR A 280 15.27 9.83 17.92
N ASN A 281 16.09 10.24 16.94
CA ASN A 281 17.46 10.64 17.22
C ASN A 281 17.58 12.02 17.88
N LEU A 282 16.63 12.94 17.64
CA LEU A 282 16.51 14.19 18.40
C LEU A 282 16.25 13.93 19.88
N ARG A 283 15.32 13.02 20.20
CA ARG A 283 15.04 12.61 21.59
C ARG A 283 16.29 11.96 22.21
N ARG A 284 17.03 11.15 21.44
CA ARG A 284 18.24 10.45 21.87
C ARG A 284 19.38 11.43 22.19
N VAL A 285 19.72 12.34 21.28
CA VAL A 285 20.81 13.32 21.48
C VAL A 285 20.51 14.32 22.57
N LEU A 286 19.25 14.66 22.80
CA LEU A 286 18.81 15.56 23.87
C LEU A 286 18.63 14.85 25.22
N GLY A 287 18.95 13.55 25.30
CA GLY A 287 18.87 12.77 26.54
C GLY A 287 17.44 12.57 27.05
N LEU A 288 16.44 12.60 26.14
CA LEU A 288 15.03 12.36 26.46
C LEU A 288 14.68 10.86 26.44
N GLU A 289 15.48 10.03 25.75
CA GLU A 289 15.33 8.57 25.70
C GLU A 289 16.34 7.87 26.61
N SER A 290 17.58 8.34 26.64
CA SER A 290 18.67 7.73 27.43
C SER A 290 19.67 8.80 27.84
N SER A 291 20.25 8.66 29.02
CA SER A 291 21.32 9.54 29.54
C SER A 291 22.73 8.99 29.31
N ARG A 292 22.89 7.88 28.56
CA ARG A 292 24.20 7.29 28.27
C ARG A 292 24.94 8.09 27.20
N GLU A 293 26.20 8.43 27.45
CA GLU A 293 27.02 9.24 26.53
C GLU A 293 27.14 8.59 25.13
N GLU A 294 27.29 7.27 25.06
CA GLU A 294 27.34 6.55 23.77
C GLU A 294 26.08 6.77 22.92
N GLU A 295 24.90 6.74 23.57
CA GLU A 295 23.62 6.98 22.90
C GLU A 295 23.48 8.44 22.43
N ILE A 296 23.96 9.40 23.21
CA ILE A 296 23.96 10.82 22.84
C ILE A 296 24.84 11.07 21.62
N HIS A 297 26.06 10.51 21.59
CA HIS A 297 26.98 10.66 20.47
C HIS A 297 26.44 10.03 19.18
N LEU A 298 25.86 8.83 19.28
CA LEU A 298 25.20 8.18 18.14
C LEU A 298 24.02 9.02 17.64
N GLY A 299 23.19 9.56 18.55
CA GLY A 299 22.08 10.44 18.22
C GLY A 299 22.54 11.70 17.49
N GLU A 300 23.65 12.33 17.89
CA GLU A 300 24.18 13.51 17.24
C GLU A 300 24.58 13.24 15.78
N ALA A 301 25.30 12.15 15.53
CA ALA A 301 25.71 11.76 14.19
C ALA A 301 24.49 11.49 13.30
N GLU A 302 23.50 10.74 13.82
CA GLU A 302 22.29 10.39 13.09
C GLU A 302 21.39 11.59 12.79
N VAL A 303 21.27 12.55 13.71
CA VAL A 303 20.55 13.81 13.46
C VAL A 303 21.15 14.54 12.25
N ARG A 304 22.46 14.73 12.24
CA ARG A 304 23.15 15.41 11.13
C ARG A 304 23.03 14.67 9.82
N ASN A 305 23.18 13.35 9.85
CA ASN A 305 23.05 12.49 8.68
C ASN A 305 21.63 12.56 8.10
N THR A 306 20.62 12.46 8.97
CA THR A 306 19.21 12.45 8.56
C THR A 306 18.78 13.80 7.99
N ILE A 307 19.14 14.91 8.64
CA ILE A 307 18.90 16.25 8.07
C ILE A 307 19.58 16.39 6.71
N GLY A 308 20.82 15.90 6.59
CA GLY A 308 21.53 15.90 5.32
C GLY A 308 20.89 15.03 4.23
N ARG A 309 20.19 13.92 4.60
CA ARG A 309 19.39 13.11 3.67
C ARG A 309 18.13 13.84 3.23
N ILE A 310 17.37 14.39 4.17
CA ILE A 310 16.15 15.17 3.88
C ILE A 310 16.48 16.32 2.93
N LYS A 311 17.58 17.06 3.19
CA LYS A 311 18.04 18.13 2.30
C LYS A 311 18.40 17.62 0.91
N TYR A 312 19.13 16.50 0.83
CA TYR A 312 19.50 15.90 -0.44
C TYR A 312 18.27 15.45 -1.24
N LEU A 313 17.29 14.82 -0.59
CA LEU A 313 16.03 14.41 -1.22
C LEU A 313 15.28 15.63 -1.78
N HIS A 314 15.22 16.71 -1.02
CA HIS A 314 14.63 17.98 -1.49
C HIS A 314 15.38 18.53 -2.73
N ASP A 315 16.71 18.50 -2.72
CA ASP A 315 17.52 19.00 -3.83
C ASP A 315 17.33 18.21 -5.14
N ILE A 316 17.01 16.89 -5.05
CA ILE A 316 16.82 15.99 -6.22
C ILE A 316 15.36 15.71 -6.55
N GLU A 317 14.40 16.28 -5.85
CA GLU A 317 12.97 15.99 -5.98
C GLU A 317 12.49 16.01 -7.44
N GLU A 318 12.79 17.10 -8.17
CA GLU A 318 12.39 17.26 -9.57
C GLU A 318 12.96 16.15 -10.47
N GLU A 319 14.17 15.70 -10.17
CA GLU A 319 14.85 14.65 -10.91
C GLU A 319 14.18 13.28 -10.68
N VAL A 320 13.86 12.99 -9.44
CA VAL A 320 13.14 11.77 -9.06
C VAL A 320 11.74 11.75 -9.68
N ARG A 321 10.98 12.83 -9.57
CA ARG A 321 9.63 12.93 -10.16
C ARG A 321 9.65 12.63 -11.65
N LYS A 322 10.62 13.14 -12.41
CA LYS A 322 10.77 12.87 -13.85
C LYS A 322 11.03 11.39 -14.18
N VAL A 323 11.64 10.64 -13.29
CA VAL A 323 11.82 9.19 -13.46
C VAL A 323 10.51 8.48 -13.19
N LEU A 324 9.82 8.83 -12.09
CA LEU A 324 8.56 8.21 -11.69
C LEU A 324 7.44 8.43 -12.71
N GLU A 325 7.39 9.60 -13.36
CA GLU A 325 6.43 9.90 -14.44
C GLU A 325 6.55 8.97 -15.65
N LYS A 326 7.72 8.35 -15.85
CA LYS A 326 8.02 7.48 -16.99
C LYS A 326 7.80 5.99 -16.72
N LEU A 327 7.28 5.62 -15.55
CA LEU A 327 6.99 4.23 -15.25
C LEU A 327 6.06 3.62 -16.30
N PRO A 328 6.26 2.34 -16.66
CA PRO A 328 5.49 1.70 -17.73
C PRO A 328 4.00 1.67 -17.38
N ALA A 329 3.14 1.88 -18.39
CA ALA A 329 1.69 1.76 -18.20
C ALA A 329 1.33 0.36 -17.70
N PRO A 330 0.24 0.22 -16.87
CA PRO A 330 -0.27 -1.09 -16.49
C PRO A 330 -0.67 -1.90 -17.74
N ASP A 331 -0.44 -3.20 -17.70
CA ASP A 331 -0.91 -4.12 -18.78
C ASP A 331 -2.38 -4.45 -18.56
N PRO A 332 -3.33 -3.91 -19.37
CA PRO A 332 -4.76 -4.16 -19.17
C PRO A 332 -5.16 -5.61 -19.41
N SER A 333 -4.34 -6.41 -20.11
CA SER A 333 -4.60 -7.84 -20.33
C SER A 333 -4.50 -8.68 -19.06
N ARG A 334 -3.85 -8.15 -18.01
CA ARG A 334 -3.70 -8.81 -16.69
C ARG A 334 -4.94 -8.66 -15.80
N TYR A 335 -5.89 -7.80 -16.16
CA TYR A 335 -7.01 -7.41 -15.31
C TYR A 335 -8.36 -7.89 -15.89
N MET A 336 -9.30 -8.15 -14.97
CA MET A 336 -10.69 -8.48 -15.31
C MET A 336 -11.57 -7.21 -15.27
N THR A 337 -12.82 -7.34 -15.64
CA THR A 337 -13.82 -6.23 -15.57
C THR A 337 -14.03 -5.70 -14.17
N HIS A 338 -13.91 -6.56 -13.17
CA HIS A 338 -13.78 -6.22 -11.74
C HIS A 338 -12.52 -6.90 -11.23
N ASP A 339 -11.58 -6.15 -10.70
CA ASP A 339 -10.28 -6.69 -10.26
C ASP A 339 -9.83 -6.07 -8.94
N ASP A 340 -9.99 -6.83 -7.86
CA ASP A 340 -9.63 -6.43 -6.50
C ASP A 340 -8.11 -6.29 -6.27
N ARG A 341 -7.28 -6.71 -7.23
CA ARG A 341 -5.83 -6.47 -7.18
C ARG A 341 -5.47 -5.04 -7.52
N LEU A 342 -6.36 -4.33 -8.25
CA LEU A 342 -6.19 -2.93 -8.56
C LEU A 342 -6.45 -2.07 -7.31
N CYS A 343 -5.63 -1.07 -7.14
CA CYS A 343 -5.80 -0.04 -6.13
C CYS A 343 -7.18 0.64 -6.31
N TYR A 344 -7.99 0.62 -5.25
CA TYR A 344 -9.31 1.21 -5.26
C TYR A 344 -9.25 2.72 -5.07
N ILE A 345 -9.79 3.47 -6.04
CA ILE A 345 -9.96 4.92 -5.96
C ILE A 345 -11.31 5.27 -6.57
N ASP A 346 -12.13 6.03 -5.85
CA ASP A 346 -13.44 6.51 -6.32
C ASP A 346 -13.31 7.44 -7.53
N LEU A 347 -14.14 7.20 -8.55
CA LEU A 347 -14.24 8.00 -9.75
C LEU A 347 -15.71 8.41 -9.96
N ILE A 348 -15.96 9.70 -10.16
CA ILE A 348 -17.31 10.20 -10.40
C ILE A 348 -17.36 10.83 -11.80
N PHE A 349 -18.26 10.31 -12.62
CA PHE A 349 -18.64 10.92 -13.90
C PHE A 349 -19.88 11.79 -13.75
N GLU A 350 -19.97 12.81 -14.58
CA GLU A 350 -21.17 13.63 -14.72
C GLU A 350 -21.52 13.87 -16.20
N GLY A 351 -22.78 14.12 -16.49
CA GLY A 351 -23.21 14.42 -17.84
C GLY A 351 -24.67 14.84 -17.93
N GLU A 352 -25.02 15.51 -19.04
CA GLU A 352 -26.37 15.94 -19.36
C GLU A 352 -27.18 14.78 -19.97
N LEU A 353 -28.50 14.79 -19.74
CA LEU A 353 -29.43 13.81 -20.27
C LEU A 353 -30.15 14.32 -21.55
N SER A 354 -29.60 15.33 -22.23
CA SER A 354 -30.21 15.92 -23.44
C SER A 354 -30.18 14.97 -24.63
N ASP A 355 -28.99 14.44 -24.93
CA ASP A 355 -28.69 13.65 -26.13
C ASP A 355 -28.24 12.22 -25.77
N ILE A 356 -29.18 11.41 -25.29
CA ILE A 356 -28.94 10.02 -24.93
C ILE A 356 -29.02 9.14 -26.18
N PRO A 357 -27.96 8.44 -26.58
CA PRO A 357 -28.02 7.50 -27.69
C PRO A 357 -28.93 6.31 -27.34
N GLN A 358 -29.49 5.67 -28.36
CA GLN A 358 -30.27 4.46 -28.17
C GLN A 358 -29.56 3.26 -28.75
N TYR A 359 -29.40 2.22 -27.94
CA TYR A 359 -28.82 0.93 -28.35
C TYR A 359 -29.88 -0.17 -28.19
N ALA A 360 -29.99 -1.05 -29.20
CA ALA A 360 -30.84 -2.23 -29.12
C ALA A 360 -30.14 -3.33 -28.30
N LEU A 361 -30.91 -4.11 -27.55
CA LEU A 361 -30.44 -5.35 -26.98
C LEU A 361 -30.12 -6.37 -28.10
N PRO A 362 -29.11 -7.24 -27.89
CA PRO A 362 -28.92 -8.41 -28.73
C PRO A 362 -30.18 -9.32 -28.74
N GLU A 363 -30.28 -10.17 -29.77
CA GLU A 363 -31.35 -11.17 -29.85
C GLU A 363 -31.32 -12.10 -28.62
N GLY A 364 -32.49 -12.47 -28.13
CA GLY A 364 -32.62 -13.33 -26.93
C GLY A 364 -32.68 -12.60 -25.60
N TYR A 365 -32.54 -11.24 -25.59
CA TYR A 365 -32.58 -10.44 -24.37
C TYR A 365 -33.73 -9.43 -24.42
N ARG A 366 -34.30 -9.13 -23.24
CA ARG A 366 -35.34 -8.10 -23.11
C ARG A 366 -35.18 -7.28 -21.83
N PHE A 367 -35.62 -6.03 -21.84
CA PHE A 367 -35.77 -5.22 -20.65
C PHE A 367 -37.02 -5.59 -19.86
N VAL A 368 -36.88 -5.66 -18.54
CA VAL A 368 -38.00 -5.78 -17.59
C VAL A 368 -37.79 -4.84 -16.41
N HIS A 369 -38.87 -4.30 -15.87
CA HIS A 369 -38.83 -3.46 -14.69
C HIS A 369 -38.92 -4.32 -13.42
N TYR A 370 -38.39 -3.76 -12.32
CA TYR A 370 -38.48 -4.35 -10.99
C TYR A 370 -39.93 -4.70 -10.61
N ARG A 371 -40.10 -5.83 -9.97
CA ARG A 371 -41.32 -6.27 -9.30
C ARG A 371 -40.98 -6.67 -7.88
N SER A 372 -41.95 -6.51 -6.94
CA SER A 372 -41.77 -6.96 -5.56
C SER A 372 -41.38 -8.45 -5.56
N GLY A 373 -40.30 -8.78 -4.86
CA GLY A 373 -39.68 -10.11 -4.82
C GLY A 373 -38.44 -10.26 -5.72
N ASP A 374 -38.03 -9.21 -6.43
CA ASP A 374 -36.85 -9.23 -7.29
C ASP A 374 -35.54 -8.89 -6.52
N GLU A 375 -35.61 -8.66 -5.20
CA GLU A 375 -34.47 -8.28 -4.36
C GLU A 375 -33.33 -9.30 -4.47
N MET A 376 -33.69 -10.59 -4.43
CA MET A 376 -32.70 -11.65 -4.52
C MET A 376 -32.05 -11.73 -5.91
N ALA A 377 -32.80 -11.39 -6.97
CA ALA A 377 -32.24 -11.34 -8.31
C ALA A 377 -31.21 -10.20 -8.43
N TRP A 378 -31.49 -9.04 -7.83
CA TRP A 378 -30.54 -7.94 -7.75
C TRP A 378 -29.28 -8.37 -6.99
N ILE A 379 -29.42 -8.97 -5.79
CA ILE A 379 -28.29 -9.46 -4.98
C ILE A 379 -27.47 -10.49 -5.75
N ASP A 380 -28.09 -11.44 -6.43
CA ASP A 380 -27.39 -12.45 -7.22
C ASP A 380 -26.61 -11.87 -8.40
N ILE A 381 -27.12 -10.81 -9.05
CA ILE A 381 -26.43 -10.09 -10.12
C ILE A 381 -25.22 -9.35 -9.56
N GLU A 382 -25.40 -8.56 -8.51
CA GLU A 382 -24.31 -7.79 -7.88
C GLU A 382 -23.20 -8.69 -7.32
N PHE A 383 -23.58 -9.82 -6.72
CA PHE A 383 -22.63 -10.82 -6.24
C PHE A 383 -21.86 -11.48 -7.40
N SER A 384 -22.55 -11.87 -8.46
CA SER A 384 -21.90 -12.44 -9.65
C SER A 384 -20.96 -11.44 -10.33
N ALA A 385 -21.31 -10.16 -10.33
CA ALA A 385 -20.48 -9.08 -10.88
C ALA A 385 -19.25 -8.76 -10.02
N GLY A 386 -19.24 -9.16 -8.73
CA GLY A 386 -18.17 -8.85 -7.77
C GLY A 386 -18.37 -7.55 -7.00
N GLU A 387 -19.52 -6.90 -7.11
CA GLU A 387 -19.81 -5.63 -6.44
C GLU A 387 -20.15 -5.79 -4.95
N VAL A 388 -20.55 -6.99 -4.54
CA VAL A 388 -20.79 -7.33 -3.13
C VAL A 388 -20.00 -8.60 -2.74
N LEU A 389 -19.47 -8.62 -1.52
CA LEU A 389 -18.58 -9.68 -1.03
C LEU A 389 -19.27 -11.06 -0.91
N ASN A 390 -20.53 -11.04 -0.53
CA ASN A 390 -21.38 -12.22 -0.36
C ASN A 390 -22.85 -11.79 -0.33
N LYS A 391 -23.77 -12.76 -0.25
CA LYS A 391 -25.23 -12.47 -0.23
C LYS A 391 -25.68 -11.64 0.98
N GLU A 392 -25.13 -11.88 2.16
CA GLU A 392 -25.43 -11.11 3.37
C GLU A 392 -25.00 -9.64 3.23
N HIS A 393 -23.83 -9.40 2.64
CA HIS A 393 -23.41 -8.05 2.29
C HIS A 393 -24.35 -7.42 1.25
N GLY A 394 -24.82 -8.20 0.26
CA GLY A 394 -25.82 -7.77 -0.71
C GLY A 394 -27.15 -7.36 -0.06
N GLU A 395 -27.64 -8.14 0.91
CA GLU A 395 -28.84 -7.79 1.71
C GLU A 395 -28.64 -6.48 2.49
N THR A 396 -27.45 -6.29 3.06
CA THR A 396 -27.09 -5.05 3.77
C THR A 396 -27.09 -3.84 2.82
N CYS A 397 -26.49 -3.99 1.63
CA CYS A 397 -26.49 -2.95 0.60
C CYS A 397 -27.91 -2.65 0.12
N TRP A 398 -28.71 -3.68 -0.16
CA TRP A 398 -30.12 -3.50 -0.54
C TRP A 398 -30.90 -2.70 0.51
N ALA A 399 -30.81 -3.11 1.77
CA ALA A 399 -31.50 -2.45 2.89
C ALA A 399 -31.05 -0.98 3.03
N ARG A 400 -29.77 -0.72 2.85
CA ARG A 400 -29.21 0.65 2.94
C ARG A 400 -29.73 1.58 1.84
N TYR A 401 -29.75 1.11 0.60
CA TYR A 401 -30.06 1.98 -0.55
C TYR A 401 -31.52 1.98 -0.94
N TYR A 402 -32.18 0.82 -0.87
CA TYR A 402 -33.54 0.64 -1.36
C TYR A 402 -34.57 0.36 -0.25
N GLY A 403 -34.12 -0.01 0.96
CA GLY A 403 -35.01 -0.28 2.09
C GLY A 403 -35.94 0.88 2.41
N GLY A 404 -37.27 0.60 2.44
CA GLY A 404 -38.30 1.61 2.62
C GLY A 404 -38.62 2.45 1.37
N ARG A 405 -37.98 2.17 0.23
CA ARG A 405 -38.18 2.84 -1.06
C ARG A 405 -38.59 1.89 -2.18
N GLU A 406 -38.91 0.65 -1.85
CA GLU A 406 -39.22 -0.42 -2.80
C GLU A 406 -40.43 -0.05 -3.70
N ALA A 407 -41.36 0.76 -3.18
CA ALA A 407 -42.50 1.23 -3.94
C ALA A 407 -42.13 2.12 -5.15
N GLU A 408 -40.93 2.73 -5.17
CA GLU A 408 -40.45 3.56 -6.26
C GLU A 408 -39.75 2.71 -7.36
N LEU A 409 -39.23 1.54 -7.02
CA LEU A 409 -38.36 0.74 -7.90
C LEU A 409 -39.02 0.26 -9.19
N PRO A 410 -40.34 -0.05 -9.25
CA PRO A 410 -41.00 -0.39 -10.54
C PRO A 410 -40.84 0.65 -11.63
N GLY A 411 -40.72 1.94 -11.28
CA GLY A 411 -40.50 3.03 -12.21
C GLY A 411 -39.02 3.41 -12.42
N ARG A 412 -38.08 2.75 -11.71
CA ARG A 412 -36.68 3.20 -11.64
C ARG A 412 -35.65 2.11 -11.94
N MET A 413 -35.90 0.88 -11.47
CA MET A 413 -34.95 -0.24 -11.61
C MET A 413 -35.31 -1.08 -12.82
N VAL A 414 -34.33 -1.29 -13.68
CA VAL A 414 -34.42 -2.08 -14.90
C VAL A 414 -33.52 -3.29 -14.79
N PHE A 415 -34.04 -4.43 -15.23
CA PHE A 415 -33.26 -5.64 -15.45
C PHE A 415 -33.21 -5.98 -16.95
N ILE A 416 -32.21 -6.78 -17.33
CA ILE A 416 -32.22 -7.53 -18.56
C ILE A 416 -32.53 -8.98 -18.21
N GLU A 417 -33.49 -9.58 -18.91
CA GLU A 417 -33.78 -11.01 -18.90
C GLU A 417 -33.26 -11.69 -20.15
N ASN A 418 -32.71 -12.91 -20.00
CA ASN A 418 -32.36 -13.79 -21.11
C ASN A 418 -33.57 -14.59 -21.61
N GLU A 419 -33.39 -15.45 -22.62
CA GLU A 419 -34.46 -16.30 -23.19
C GLU A 419 -35.09 -17.25 -22.16
N ALA A 420 -34.33 -17.68 -21.15
CA ALA A 420 -34.82 -18.51 -20.07
C ALA A 420 -35.67 -17.75 -19.03
N GLY A 421 -35.78 -16.42 -19.15
CA GLY A 421 -36.47 -15.57 -18.20
C GLY A 421 -35.69 -15.29 -16.93
N GLU A 422 -34.37 -15.54 -16.96
CA GLU A 422 -33.47 -15.22 -15.88
C GLU A 422 -33.00 -13.77 -15.94
N LYS A 423 -33.05 -13.04 -14.81
CA LYS A 423 -32.51 -11.69 -14.69
C LYS A 423 -30.97 -11.78 -14.60
N ILE A 424 -30.28 -11.16 -15.55
CA ILE A 424 -28.83 -11.30 -15.72
C ILE A 424 -28.07 -9.96 -15.63
N ALA A 425 -28.78 -8.85 -15.63
CA ALA A 425 -28.19 -7.53 -15.49
C ALA A 425 -29.18 -6.57 -14.83
N THR A 426 -28.68 -5.54 -14.16
CA THR A 426 -29.48 -4.51 -13.48
C THR A 426 -28.85 -3.14 -13.58
N ALA A 427 -29.68 -2.09 -13.56
CA ALA A 427 -29.29 -0.70 -13.29
C ALA A 427 -30.50 0.09 -12.81
N THR A 428 -30.26 1.13 -12.01
CA THR A 428 -31.34 1.91 -11.38
C THR A 428 -31.21 3.40 -11.69
N ALA A 429 -32.31 4.02 -12.14
CA ALA A 429 -32.49 5.47 -12.22
C ALA A 429 -32.81 6.03 -10.84
N PHE A 430 -31.78 6.46 -10.10
CA PHE A 430 -31.95 6.82 -8.71
C PHE A 430 -31.58 8.27 -8.43
N TYR A 431 -31.40 8.62 -7.17
CA TYR A 431 -31.05 9.93 -6.66
C TYR A 431 -30.11 9.78 -5.45
N ASP A 432 -29.44 10.85 -5.06
CA ASP A 432 -28.63 10.83 -3.85
C ASP A 432 -29.52 10.71 -2.61
N ILE A 433 -29.34 9.59 -1.88
CA ILE A 433 -30.09 9.30 -0.64
C ILE A 433 -29.57 10.09 0.57
N HIS A 434 -28.45 10.78 0.48
CA HIS A 434 -27.82 11.54 1.57
C HIS A 434 -28.30 13.00 1.67
N GLY A 435 -29.24 13.40 0.80
CA GLY A 435 -30.09 14.56 1.06
C GLY A 435 -29.60 15.93 0.60
N ASN A 436 -28.56 16.00 -0.24
CA ASN A 436 -28.10 17.26 -0.86
C ASN A 436 -28.46 17.38 -2.34
N ALA A 437 -29.46 16.64 -2.79
CA ALA A 437 -29.74 16.49 -4.21
C ALA A 437 -30.33 17.77 -4.81
N ASP A 438 -29.69 18.27 -5.85
CA ASP A 438 -30.35 19.05 -6.88
C ASP A 438 -31.51 18.20 -7.45
N PRO A 439 -32.77 18.62 -7.37
CA PRO A 439 -33.90 17.82 -7.82
C PRO A 439 -33.84 17.51 -9.32
N THR A 440 -32.98 18.18 -10.07
CA THR A 440 -32.77 17.97 -11.50
C THR A 440 -31.61 16.99 -11.79
N GLU A 441 -30.85 16.59 -10.78
CA GLU A 441 -29.72 15.65 -10.89
C GLU A 441 -30.14 14.28 -10.39
N GLY A 442 -30.05 13.29 -11.26
CA GLY A 442 -30.20 11.89 -10.90
C GLY A 442 -28.85 11.19 -10.68
N GLN A 443 -28.91 9.96 -10.22
CA GLN A 443 -27.78 9.08 -10.08
C GLN A 443 -28.02 7.77 -10.83
N LEU A 444 -27.14 7.44 -11.79
CA LEU A 444 -27.12 6.09 -12.37
C LEU A 444 -26.48 5.16 -11.33
N HIS A 445 -27.28 4.25 -10.80
CA HIS A 445 -26.96 3.56 -9.56
C HIS A 445 -26.90 2.05 -9.76
N TRP A 446 -25.89 1.39 -9.19
CA TRP A 446 -25.70 -0.07 -9.19
C TRP A 446 -25.91 -0.68 -10.58
N VAL A 447 -24.92 -0.50 -11.46
CA VAL A 447 -24.93 -1.05 -12.82
C VAL A 447 -24.10 -2.33 -12.82
N ALA A 448 -24.76 -3.46 -12.93
CA ALA A 448 -24.11 -4.75 -12.91
C ALA A 448 -24.62 -5.69 -14.00
N ILE A 449 -23.73 -6.56 -14.49
CA ILE A 449 -24.01 -7.65 -15.42
C ILE A 449 -23.33 -8.89 -14.89
N LYS A 450 -24.07 -10.01 -14.75
CA LYS A 450 -23.51 -11.28 -14.31
C LYS A 450 -22.26 -11.63 -15.12
N LYS A 451 -21.25 -12.17 -14.44
CA LYS A 451 -19.92 -12.45 -15.00
C LYS A 451 -19.98 -13.25 -16.31
N GLU A 452 -20.82 -14.26 -16.38
CA GLU A 452 -21.03 -15.12 -17.56
C GLU A 452 -21.76 -14.44 -18.73
N GLU A 453 -22.37 -13.27 -18.48
CA GLU A 453 -23.09 -12.47 -19.47
C GLU A 453 -22.30 -11.25 -19.95
N GLN A 454 -21.13 -11.00 -19.35
CA GLN A 454 -20.26 -9.91 -19.77
C GLN A 454 -19.67 -10.16 -21.16
N GLY A 455 -19.29 -9.08 -21.85
CA GLY A 455 -18.74 -9.16 -23.21
C GLY A 455 -19.77 -9.39 -24.34
N LYS A 456 -21.06 -9.59 -24.00
CA LYS A 456 -22.14 -9.83 -24.98
C LYS A 456 -22.82 -8.56 -25.49
N GLY A 457 -22.26 -7.37 -25.21
CA GLY A 457 -22.78 -6.11 -25.72
C GLY A 457 -23.98 -5.52 -24.95
N LEU A 458 -24.22 -5.97 -23.71
CA LEU A 458 -25.38 -5.62 -22.91
C LEU A 458 -25.25 -4.27 -22.17
N SER A 459 -24.03 -3.80 -21.90
CA SER A 459 -23.80 -2.61 -21.04
C SER A 459 -24.35 -1.31 -21.65
N LYS A 460 -24.05 -1.00 -22.91
CA LYS A 460 -24.57 0.23 -23.54
C LYS A 460 -26.09 0.25 -23.65
N PRO A 461 -26.78 -0.83 -24.11
CA PRO A 461 -28.24 -0.90 -24.07
C PRO A 461 -28.81 -0.69 -22.66
N LEU A 462 -28.28 -1.36 -21.63
CA LEU A 462 -28.77 -1.22 -20.25
C LEU A 462 -28.62 0.20 -19.75
N ILE A 463 -27.42 0.77 -19.83
CA ILE A 463 -27.12 2.11 -19.33
C ILE A 463 -28.01 3.14 -20.04
N THR A 464 -28.07 3.13 -21.38
CA THR A 464 -28.85 4.12 -22.13
C THR A 464 -30.35 3.98 -21.89
N ASN A 465 -30.86 2.75 -21.70
CA ASN A 465 -32.26 2.54 -21.30
C ASN A 465 -32.56 3.23 -19.97
N VAL A 466 -31.70 3.05 -18.95
CA VAL A 466 -31.90 3.66 -17.63
C VAL A 466 -31.72 5.19 -17.69
N LEU A 467 -30.81 5.73 -18.52
CA LEU A 467 -30.71 7.17 -18.74
C LEU A 467 -31.98 7.76 -19.36
N HIS A 468 -32.64 7.02 -20.26
CA HIS A 468 -33.98 7.45 -20.76
C HIS A 468 -35.03 7.42 -19.65
N VAL A 469 -35.03 6.39 -18.78
CA VAL A 469 -35.91 6.35 -17.59
C VAL A 469 -35.64 7.56 -16.69
N MET A 470 -34.38 7.94 -16.47
CA MET A 470 -34.06 9.15 -15.69
C MET A 470 -34.64 10.42 -16.33
N LYS A 471 -34.49 10.57 -17.64
CA LYS A 471 -35.05 11.71 -18.39
C LYS A 471 -36.56 11.77 -18.28
N ASP A 472 -37.25 10.63 -18.38
CA ASP A 472 -38.70 10.51 -18.24
C ASP A 472 -39.19 10.85 -16.80
N LEU A 473 -38.36 10.60 -15.79
CA LEU A 473 -38.56 10.99 -14.40
C LEU A 473 -38.30 12.49 -14.15
N GLY A 474 -37.83 13.24 -15.14
CA GLY A 474 -37.63 14.69 -15.08
C GLY A 474 -36.20 15.13 -14.73
N TYR A 475 -35.23 14.19 -14.62
CA TYR A 475 -33.83 14.56 -14.44
C TYR A 475 -33.25 15.15 -15.74
N THR A 476 -32.41 16.16 -15.61
CA THR A 476 -31.72 16.80 -16.75
C THR A 476 -30.24 16.43 -16.82
N ARG A 477 -29.68 16.01 -15.69
CA ARG A 477 -28.29 15.59 -15.57
C ARG A 477 -28.16 14.38 -14.62
N THR A 478 -27.05 13.69 -14.69
CA THR A 478 -26.79 12.55 -13.82
C THR A 478 -25.33 12.46 -13.40
N LYS A 479 -25.11 11.93 -12.20
CA LYS A 479 -23.82 11.45 -11.72
C LYS A 479 -23.74 9.94 -11.78
N ILE A 480 -22.52 9.43 -11.99
CA ILE A 480 -22.21 8.00 -12.04
C ILE A 480 -21.00 7.76 -11.17
N HIS A 481 -21.18 7.04 -10.08
CA HIS A 481 -20.10 6.61 -9.21
C HIS A 481 -19.53 5.29 -9.72
N THR A 482 -18.22 5.22 -9.81
CA THR A 482 -17.46 4.03 -10.21
C THR A 482 -16.09 4.06 -9.50
N GLN A 483 -15.21 3.14 -9.82
CA GLN A 483 -13.91 3.02 -9.19
C GLN A 483 -12.86 2.43 -10.15
N THR A 484 -11.60 2.51 -9.77
CA THR A 484 -10.48 2.07 -10.60
C THR A 484 -10.47 0.57 -10.87
N ASN A 485 -10.91 -0.27 -9.92
CA ASN A 485 -10.98 -1.73 -10.09
C ASN A 485 -12.11 -2.18 -11.03
N THR A 486 -13.01 -1.27 -11.43
CA THR A 486 -14.00 -1.49 -12.51
C THR A 486 -13.75 -0.58 -13.71
N TRP A 487 -12.49 -0.36 -14.05
CA TRP A 487 -12.01 0.58 -15.07
C TRP A 487 -12.67 0.47 -16.44
N LEU A 488 -13.18 -0.71 -16.85
CA LEU A 488 -13.92 -0.85 -18.09
C LEU A 488 -15.21 -0.06 -18.13
N ALA A 489 -15.87 0.14 -16.98
CA ALA A 489 -17.03 1.00 -16.87
C ALA A 489 -16.70 2.45 -17.25
N CYS A 490 -15.52 2.95 -16.85
CA CYS A 490 -15.04 4.28 -17.22
C CYS A 490 -14.99 4.47 -18.74
N LYS A 491 -14.57 3.43 -19.48
CA LYS A 491 -14.55 3.46 -20.95
C LYS A 491 -15.95 3.58 -21.53
N VAL A 492 -16.91 2.82 -20.98
CA VAL A 492 -18.32 2.85 -21.44
C VAL A 492 -18.92 4.22 -21.18
N TYR A 493 -18.75 4.79 -19.99
CA TYR A 493 -19.30 6.12 -19.65
C TYR A 493 -18.70 7.22 -20.54
N THR A 494 -17.40 7.17 -20.79
CA THR A 494 -16.75 8.13 -21.71
C THR A 494 -17.28 8.00 -23.15
N ASP A 495 -17.49 6.76 -23.62
CA ASP A 495 -18.08 6.52 -24.95
C ASP A 495 -19.52 7.04 -25.08
N LEU A 496 -20.23 7.16 -23.96
CA LEU A 496 -21.57 7.73 -23.89
C LEU A 496 -21.58 9.26 -23.69
N GLY A 497 -20.39 9.90 -23.62
CA GLY A 497 -20.26 11.36 -23.57
C GLY A 497 -20.13 11.94 -22.16
N PHE A 498 -20.06 11.08 -21.12
CA PHE A 498 -19.81 11.53 -19.75
C PHE A 498 -18.36 11.96 -19.56
N SER A 499 -18.14 12.91 -18.67
CA SER A 499 -16.82 13.43 -18.29
C SER A 499 -16.60 13.32 -16.78
N PRO A 500 -15.33 13.35 -16.32
CA PRO A 500 -15.05 13.42 -14.89
C PRO A 500 -15.71 14.59 -14.20
N GLU A 501 -16.32 14.36 -13.04
CA GLU A 501 -16.82 15.40 -12.16
C GLU A 501 -15.65 16.20 -11.60
N LYS A 502 -15.78 17.53 -11.58
CA LYS A 502 -14.64 18.44 -11.36
C LYS A 502 -13.97 18.26 -10.00
N GLU A 503 -14.75 18.19 -8.92
CA GLU A 503 -14.20 18.06 -7.57
C GLU A 503 -13.51 16.71 -7.37
N ASN A 504 -14.15 15.62 -7.81
CA ASN A 504 -13.59 14.28 -7.80
C ASN A 504 -12.32 14.18 -8.66
N PHE A 505 -12.30 14.81 -9.84
CA PHE A 505 -11.13 14.83 -10.72
C PHE A 505 -9.92 15.48 -10.05
N LEU A 506 -10.11 16.59 -9.36
CA LEU A 506 -9.04 17.28 -8.66
C LEU A 506 -8.53 16.52 -7.43
N LYS A 507 -9.46 15.87 -6.71
CA LYS A 507 -9.15 15.09 -5.51
C LYS A 507 -8.50 13.74 -5.83
N ASN A 508 -9.00 13.05 -6.86
CA ASN A 508 -8.64 11.66 -7.19
C ASN A 508 -7.80 11.55 -8.49
N ARG A 509 -6.84 12.46 -8.70
CA ARG A 509 -6.00 12.50 -9.92
C ARG A 509 -5.31 11.17 -10.23
N ALA A 510 -4.82 10.48 -9.20
CA ALA A 510 -4.18 9.18 -9.35
C ALA A 510 -5.12 8.12 -9.95
N GLY A 511 -6.38 8.10 -9.52
CA GLY A 511 -7.39 7.19 -10.07
C GLY A 511 -7.73 7.51 -11.53
N TRP A 512 -7.86 8.80 -11.87
CA TRP A 512 -8.10 9.22 -13.25
C TRP A 512 -6.91 8.94 -14.17
N LYS A 513 -5.68 9.10 -13.69
CA LYS A 513 -4.46 8.70 -14.41
C LYS A 513 -4.45 7.19 -14.65
N MET A 514 -4.71 6.37 -13.62
CA MET A 514 -4.81 4.93 -13.74
C MET A 514 -5.89 4.51 -14.77
N ALA A 515 -7.10 5.03 -14.64
CA ALA A 515 -8.17 4.75 -15.58
C ALA A 515 -7.76 5.12 -17.03
N GLY A 516 -7.07 6.25 -17.20
CA GLY A 516 -6.53 6.68 -18.49
C GLY A 516 -5.55 5.69 -19.09
N LEU A 517 -4.58 5.24 -18.30
CA LEU A 517 -3.57 4.28 -18.72
C LEU A 517 -4.19 2.92 -19.08
N LEU A 518 -5.15 2.43 -18.29
CA LEU A 518 -5.83 1.15 -18.51
C LEU A 518 -6.78 1.18 -19.71
N THR A 519 -7.48 2.30 -19.92
CA THR A 519 -8.46 2.43 -21.03
C THR A 519 -7.84 2.93 -22.34
N GLY A 520 -6.63 3.47 -22.30
CA GLY A 520 -6.00 4.18 -23.42
C GLY A 520 -6.71 5.50 -23.76
N LYS A 521 -7.40 6.12 -22.79
CA LYS A 521 -8.15 7.38 -22.95
C LYS A 521 -7.57 8.50 -22.10
N GLU A 522 -7.69 9.72 -22.57
CA GLU A 522 -7.41 10.90 -21.76
C GLU A 522 -8.69 11.36 -21.07
N TYR A 523 -8.67 11.43 -19.74
CA TYR A 523 -9.75 11.95 -18.93
C TYR A 523 -9.44 13.41 -18.59
N ILE A 524 -10.32 14.31 -19.02
CA ILE A 524 -10.24 15.74 -18.72
C ILE A 524 -11.56 16.19 -18.09
N CYS A 525 -11.48 17.05 -17.10
CA CYS A 525 -12.63 17.75 -16.55
C CYS A 525 -13.06 18.84 -17.54
N ARG A 526 -14.34 18.91 -17.88
CA ARG A 526 -14.95 19.93 -18.76
C ARG A 526 -15.45 21.14 -17.99
#